data_389649283d73d6ce21f6a96c1f993fb7
#
_entry.id   389649283d73d6ce21f6a96c1f993fb7
#
_cell.length_a   1.000
_cell.length_b   1.000
_cell.length_c   1.000
_cell.angle_alpha   90.00
_cell.angle_beta   90.00
_cell.angle_gamma   90.00
#
_symmetry.space_group_name_H-M   'P 1'
#
loop_
_entity.id
_entity.type
_entity.pdbx_description
1 polymer ?
#
loop_
_entity_poly.entity_id
_entity_poly.type
_entity_poly.pdbx_seq_one_letter_code
_entity_poly.pdbx_strand_id
1 'polypeptide(L)'
;TVVFNPSQKSAEVKSIEMHHTIHEKAEPGDNVGFNVRGLAANDIRRGDVAGYSDSEPMFVRHDETFVGQIQLMDIPKAIGTGYTPVFHAHTAQVAVRFVELLENSKTKEANPAFLKTGDAALVRFAPTKPMAIEQMDAFPELSRFAIRDMGKTVAAGVCMKIEKK
;
A
#
# COMPACT_ATOMS: atom_id res chain seq x y z
N THR A 1 16.27 -16.26 -5.65
CA THR A 1 16.53 -14.93 -5.08
C THR A 1 15.23 -14.12 -5.02
N VAL A 2 14.99 -13.48 -3.90
CA VAL A 2 13.84 -12.61 -3.71
C VAL A 2 14.31 -11.20 -3.36
N VAL A 3 13.50 -10.22 -3.71
CA VAL A 3 13.74 -8.82 -3.38
C VAL A 3 12.62 -8.34 -2.46
N PHE A 4 12.99 -7.64 -1.40
CA PHE A 4 12.06 -7.06 -0.43
C PHE A 4 11.97 -5.56 -0.66
N ASN A 5 10.79 -5.07 -0.98
CA ASN A 5 10.53 -3.64 -1.14
C ASN A 5 9.47 -3.18 -0.14
N PRO A 6 9.56 -1.96 0.40
CA PRO A 6 10.45 -0.87 0.00
C PRO A 6 11.84 -0.89 0.64
N SER A 7 12.20 -1.89 1.43
CA SER A 7 13.52 -1.96 2.08
C SER A 7 14.68 -2.11 1.10
N GLN A 8 14.41 -2.55 -0.13
CA GLN A 8 15.38 -2.71 -1.21
C GLN A 8 16.51 -3.68 -0.85
N LYS A 9 16.14 -4.78 -0.22
CA LYS A 9 17.08 -5.86 0.13
C LYS A 9 16.77 -7.08 -0.71
N SER A 10 17.81 -7.83 -1.05
CA SER A 10 17.65 -9.08 -1.80
C SER A 10 18.36 -10.21 -1.08
N ALA A 11 17.83 -11.42 -1.23
CA ALA A 11 18.39 -12.58 -0.59
C ALA A 11 17.96 -13.86 -1.27
N GLU A 12 18.70 -14.93 -1.03
CA GLU A 12 18.35 -16.26 -1.50
C GLU A 12 17.53 -16.98 -0.45
N VAL A 13 16.42 -17.58 -0.84
CA VAL A 13 15.56 -18.35 0.06
C VAL A 13 16.24 -19.71 0.32
N LYS A 14 16.49 -20.02 1.59
CA LYS A 14 17.12 -21.29 2.00
C LYS A 14 16.09 -22.38 2.26
N SER A 15 15.00 -22.04 2.93
CA SER A 15 13.98 -23.00 3.34
C SER A 15 12.64 -22.29 3.52
N ILE A 16 11.58 -23.07 3.41
CA ILE A 16 10.20 -22.61 3.60
C ILE A 16 9.58 -23.47 4.70
N GLU A 17 8.90 -22.84 5.66
CA GLU A 17 8.32 -23.50 6.79
C GLU A 17 6.86 -23.07 7.00
N MET A 18 6.00 -24.06 7.23
CA MET A 18 4.60 -23.85 7.58
C MET A 18 4.26 -24.77 8.76
N HIS A 19 3.64 -24.22 9.80
CA HIS A 19 3.24 -24.99 10.99
C HIS A 19 4.37 -25.85 11.55
N HIS A 20 5.58 -25.28 11.64
CA HIS A 20 6.80 -25.93 12.13
C HIS A 20 7.26 -27.13 11.29
N THR A 21 6.80 -27.22 10.05
CA THR A 21 7.19 -28.27 9.09
C THR A 21 7.84 -27.64 7.86
N ILE A 22 8.97 -28.20 7.43
CA ILE A 22 9.67 -27.72 6.23
C ILE A 22 8.93 -28.20 4.99
N HIS A 23 8.71 -27.28 4.05
CA HIS A 23 8.06 -27.55 2.78
C HIS A 23 8.97 -27.16 1.62
N GLU A 24 8.86 -27.88 0.51
CA GLU A 24 9.62 -27.58 -0.69
C GLU A 24 9.05 -26.39 -1.45
N LYS A 25 7.77 -26.09 -1.27
CA LYS A 25 7.03 -25.12 -2.07
C LYS A 25 5.92 -24.48 -1.25
N ALA A 26 5.70 -23.20 -1.49
CA ALA A 26 4.56 -22.45 -0.99
C ALA A 26 3.67 -22.02 -2.15
N GLU A 27 2.38 -21.94 -1.92
CA GLU A 27 1.38 -21.56 -2.91
C GLU A 27 0.62 -20.31 -2.48
N PRO A 28 -0.01 -19.59 -3.41
CA PRO A 28 -0.82 -18.44 -3.06
C PRO A 28 -1.88 -18.78 -2.02
N GLY A 29 -1.99 -17.93 -1.00
CA GLY A 29 -2.89 -18.14 0.13
C GLY A 29 -2.25 -18.79 1.33
N ASP A 30 -1.05 -19.35 1.18
CA ASP A 30 -0.33 -19.98 2.30
C ASP A 30 0.26 -18.93 3.24
N ASN A 31 0.23 -19.24 4.52
CA ASN A 31 0.90 -18.44 5.54
C ASN A 31 2.21 -19.16 5.89
N VAL A 32 3.33 -18.58 5.45
CA VAL A 32 4.62 -19.25 5.52
C VAL A 32 5.68 -18.40 6.23
N GLY A 33 6.64 -19.10 6.85
CA GLY A 33 7.92 -18.50 7.20
C GLY A 33 8.96 -19.02 6.23
N PHE A 34 9.82 -18.17 5.74
CA PHE A 34 10.94 -18.63 4.93
C PHE A 34 12.24 -18.02 5.43
N ASN A 35 13.29 -18.82 5.37
CA ASN A 35 14.62 -18.42 5.82
C ASN A 35 15.42 -17.94 4.63
N VAL A 36 16.08 -16.79 4.79
CA VAL A 36 16.89 -16.19 3.74
C VAL A 36 18.34 -16.06 4.19
N ARG A 37 19.23 -16.12 3.23
CA ARG A 37 20.67 -16.06 3.47
C ARG A 37 21.16 -14.62 3.39
N GLY A 38 21.98 -14.23 4.34
CA GLY A 38 22.72 -12.97 4.26
C GLY A 38 22.00 -11.74 4.76
N LEU A 39 20.81 -11.87 5.36
CA LEU A 39 20.07 -10.75 5.93
C LEU A 39 19.90 -10.92 7.43
N ALA A 40 19.98 -9.82 8.15
CA ALA A 40 19.65 -9.77 9.58
C ALA A 40 18.15 -9.49 9.74
N ALA A 41 17.61 -9.79 10.93
CA ALA A 41 16.19 -9.59 11.20
C ALA A 41 15.73 -8.14 11.03
N ASN A 42 16.62 -7.17 11.24
CA ASN A 42 16.31 -5.75 11.12
C ASN A 42 16.50 -5.18 9.72
N ASP A 43 16.95 -6.00 8.76
CA ASP A 43 17.08 -5.57 7.36
C ASP A 43 15.72 -5.54 6.66
N ILE A 44 14.77 -6.31 7.16
CA ILE A 44 13.42 -6.41 6.60
C ILE A 44 12.44 -5.95 7.66
N ARG A 45 11.42 -5.21 7.24
CA ARG A 45 10.42 -4.64 8.14
C ARG A 45 9.01 -5.09 7.78
N ARG A 46 8.12 -5.01 8.77
CA ARG A 46 6.70 -5.20 8.51
C ARG A 46 6.25 -4.18 7.45
N GLY A 47 5.51 -4.64 6.48
CA GLY A 47 5.09 -3.81 5.34
C GLY A 47 5.90 -4.07 4.08
N ASP A 48 7.00 -4.80 4.17
CA ASP A 48 7.75 -5.20 2.98
C ASP A 48 7.00 -6.28 2.20
N VAL A 49 7.13 -6.22 0.89
CA VAL A 49 6.60 -7.22 -0.03
C VAL A 49 7.77 -7.88 -0.72
N ALA A 50 7.77 -9.20 -0.74
CA ALA A 50 8.81 -9.99 -1.39
C ALA A 50 8.36 -10.39 -2.79
N GLY A 51 9.25 -10.31 -3.74
CA GLY A 51 9.02 -10.74 -5.12
C GLY A 51 10.28 -11.28 -5.76
N TYR A 52 10.15 -11.81 -6.95
CA TYR A 52 11.30 -12.28 -7.69
C TYR A 52 12.19 -11.13 -8.14
N SER A 53 13.49 -11.38 -8.28
CA SER A 53 14.46 -10.34 -8.65
C SER A 53 14.25 -9.78 -10.06
N ASP A 54 13.59 -10.54 -10.94
CA ASP A 54 13.26 -10.09 -12.29
C ASP A 54 11.88 -9.43 -12.38
N SER A 55 11.16 -9.39 -11.28
CA SER A 55 9.79 -8.90 -11.21
C SER A 55 9.57 -8.28 -9.83
N GLU A 56 10.34 -7.22 -9.54
CA GLU A 56 10.35 -6.61 -8.22
C GLU A 56 9.01 -6.00 -7.83
N PRO A 57 8.61 -6.13 -6.54
CA PRO A 57 7.40 -5.47 -6.07
C PRO A 57 7.49 -3.96 -6.21
N MET A 58 6.40 -3.35 -6.65
CA MET A 58 6.30 -1.89 -6.74
C MET A 58 6.27 -1.25 -5.38
N PHE A 59 6.85 -0.06 -5.28
CA PHE A 59 6.72 0.77 -4.09
C PHE A 59 6.76 2.24 -4.49
N VAL A 60 6.21 3.08 -3.62
CA VAL A 60 6.13 4.53 -3.82
C VAL A 60 6.98 5.19 -2.75
N ARG A 61 7.86 6.09 -3.17
CA ARG A 61 8.73 6.84 -2.27
C ARG A 61 8.04 8.12 -1.78
N HIS A 62 8.62 8.74 -0.77
CA HIS A 62 8.08 9.98 -0.18
C HIS A 62 8.02 11.16 -1.19
N ASP A 63 8.82 11.13 -2.24
CA ASP A 63 8.86 12.15 -3.29
C ASP A 63 8.08 11.74 -4.55
N GLU A 64 7.39 10.62 -4.50
CA GLU A 64 6.54 10.11 -5.57
C GLU A 64 5.09 10.13 -5.16
N THR A 65 4.19 9.93 -6.10
CA THR A 65 2.75 9.95 -5.83
C THR A 65 2.06 8.74 -6.43
N PHE A 66 0.87 8.46 -5.96
CA PHE A 66 -0.02 7.50 -6.60
C PHE A 66 -1.45 8.03 -6.56
N VAL A 67 -2.25 7.60 -7.53
CA VAL A 67 -3.66 7.96 -7.62
C VAL A 67 -4.50 6.78 -7.15
N GLY A 68 -5.39 7.04 -6.20
CA GLY A 68 -6.29 6.03 -5.68
C GLY A 68 -7.74 6.42 -5.84
N GLN A 69 -8.60 5.42 -6.08
CA GLN A 69 -10.04 5.57 -6.02
C GLN A 69 -10.48 5.18 -4.62
N ILE A 70 -11.10 6.10 -3.91
CA ILE A 70 -11.53 5.88 -2.52
C ILE A 70 -13.03 6.05 -2.36
N GLN A 71 -13.56 5.36 -1.35
CA GLN A 71 -14.93 5.52 -0.87
C GLN A 71 -14.85 5.98 0.57
N LEU A 72 -15.35 7.18 0.85
CA LEU A 72 -15.38 7.71 2.20
C LEU A 72 -16.51 7.08 3.01
N MET A 73 -16.21 6.83 4.28
CA MET A 73 -17.16 6.32 5.24
C MET A 73 -17.71 7.47 6.07
N ASP A 74 -18.20 7.19 7.28
CA ASP A 74 -18.71 8.22 8.17
C ASP A 74 -17.55 9.00 8.78
N ILE A 75 -17.41 10.27 8.39
CA ILE A 75 -16.32 11.14 8.83
C ILE A 75 -16.88 12.36 9.54
N PRO A 76 -16.22 12.83 10.62
CA PRO A 76 -16.72 13.97 11.38
C PRO A 76 -16.56 15.32 10.68
N LYS A 77 -15.60 15.44 9.76
CA LYS A 77 -15.28 16.68 9.07
C LYS A 77 -15.00 16.43 7.60
N ALA A 78 -15.24 17.42 6.76
CA ALA A 78 -14.84 17.37 5.35
C ALA A 78 -13.32 17.24 5.25
N ILE A 79 -12.87 16.50 4.23
CA ILE A 79 -11.45 16.25 3.96
C ILE A 79 -11.00 17.11 2.79
N GLY A 80 -9.86 17.79 2.95
CA GLY A 80 -9.24 18.59 1.91
C GLY A 80 -7.78 18.20 1.70
N THR A 81 -7.09 18.94 0.83
CA THR A 81 -5.67 18.73 0.59
C THR A 81 -4.87 18.97 1.87
N GLY A 82 -3.78 18.24 2.02
CA GLY A 82 -2.94 18.33 3.22
C GLY A 82 -3.30 17.36 4.32
N TYR A 83 -4.47 16.76 4.27
CA TYR A 83 -4.87 15.73 5.24
C TYR A 83 -3.90 14.56 5.15
N THR A 84 -3.41 14.09 6.31
CA THR A 84 -2.34 13.07 6.34
C THR A 84 -2.68 11.95 7.33
N PRO A 85 -3.68 11.12 7.01
CA PRO A 85 -4.04 9.98 7.86
C PRO A 85 -3.11 8.80 7.63
N VAL A 86 -3.29 7.72 8.40
CA VAL A 86 -2.52 6.50 8.25
C VAL A 86 -3.22 5.55 7.26
N PHE A 87 -2.47 5.14 6.25
CA PHE A 87 -2.91 4.13 5.28
C PHE A 87 -2.47 2.76 5.75
N HIS A 88 -3.38 1.81 5.70
CA HIS A 88 -3.13 0.40 5.97
C HIS A 88 -3.24 -0.37 4.67
N ALA A 89 -2.11 -0.75 4.11
CA ALA A 89 -2.03 -1.55 2.90
C ALA A 89 -1.28 -2.83 3.23
N HIS A 90 -1.92 -3.98 3.03
CA HIS A 90 -1.40 -5.30 3.46
C HIS A 90 -0.91 -5.22 4.93
N THR A 91 0.40 -5.35 5.21
CA THR A 91 0.92 -5.19 6.57
C THR A 91 1.55 -3.81 6.82
N ALA A 92 1.60 -2.94 5.79
CA ALA A 92 2.18 -1.62 5.92
C ALA A 92 1.22 -0.64 6.59
N GLN A 93 1.77 0.22 7.45
CA GLN A 93 1.05 1.30 8.09
C GLN A 93 1.89 2.57 7.90
N VAL A 94 1.47 3.42 6.98
CA VAL A 94 2.22 4.62 6.58
C VAL A 94 1.29 5.81 6.53
N ALA A 95 1.70 6.93 7.14
CA ALA A 95 0.99 8.19 6.99
C ALA A 95 1.14 8.67 5.56
N VAL A 96 0.02 8.99 4.90
CA VAL A 96 -0.01 9.38 3.49
C VAL A 96 -0.78 10.69 3.37
N ARG A 97 -0.20 11.63 2.64
CA ARG A 97 -0.78 12.95 2.46
C ARG A 97 -1.69 13.00 1.23
N PHE A 98 -2.84 13.64 1.39
CA PHE A 98 -3.72 13.99 0.27
C PHE A 98 -3.12 15.19 -0.45
N VAL A 99 -2.52 14.96 -1.61
CA VAL A 99 -1.84 16.01 -2.38
C VAL A 99 -2.83 16.80 -3.20
N GLU A 100 -3.75 16.13 -3.86
CA GLU A 100 -4.71 16.74 -4.76
C GLU A 100 -5.98 15.89 -4.85
N LEU A 101 -7.12 16.55 -4.74
CA LEU A 101 -8.42 15.91 -4.97
C LEU A 101 -8.73 16.05 -6.45
N LEU A 102 -8.66 14.95 -7.20
CA LEU A 102 -8.76 14.98 -8.66
C LEU A 102 -10.18 15.04 -9.17
N GLU A 103 -11.06 14.20 -8.60
CA GLU A 103 -12.45 14.14 -9.02
C GLU A 103 -13.32 13.55 -7.92
N ASN A 104 -14.51 14.13 -7.74
CA ASN A 104 -15.56 13.49 -6.95
C ASN A 104 -16.31 12.55 -7.89
N SER A 105 -16.12 11.24 -7.74
CA SER A 105 -16.67 10.24 -8.64
C SER A 105 -18.20 10.20 -8.63
N LYS A 106 -18.81 10.63 -7.53
CA LYS A 106 -20.25 10.61 -7.34
C LYS A 106 -20.94 11.77 -8.06
N THR A 107 -20.38 12.98 -7.96
CA THR A 107 -20.94 14.19 -8.56
C THR A 107 -20.28 14.56 -9.89
N LYS A 108 -19.17 13.91 -10.25
CA LYS A 108 -18.36 14.19 -11.43
C LYS A 108 -17.69 15.56 -11.41
N GLU A 109 -17.62 16.19 -10.24
CA GLU A 109 -16.93 17.46 -10.06
C GLU A 109 -15.41 17.27 -10.17
N ALA A 110 -14.76 18.04 -11.04
CA ALA A 110 -13.30 18.04 -11.18
C ALA A 110 -12.68 18.93 -10.10
N ASN A 111 -11.59 18.45 -9.49
CA ASN A 111 -10.83 19.19 -8.48
C ASN A 111 -11.72 19.76 -7.36
N PRO A 112 -12.51 18.90 -6.66
CA PRO A 112 -13.36 19.40 -5.58
C PRO A 112 -12.50 19.97 -4.46
N ALA A 113 -13.02 20.99 -3.78
CA ALA A 113 -12.31 21.62 -2.66
C ALA A 113 -12.29 20.69 -1.43
N PHE A 114 -13.37 19.95 -1.24
CA PHE A 114 -13.54 19.07 -0.06
C PHE A 114 -14.29 17.80 -0.44
N LEU A 115 -14.06 16.75 0.34
CA LEU A 115 -14.81 15.50 0.28
C LEU A 115 -15.58 15.31 1.59
N LYS A 116 -16.78 14.77 1.48
CA LYS A 116 -17.71 14.58 2.62
C LYS A 116 -18.02 13.10 2.82
N THR A 117 -18.67 12.81 3.95
CA THR A 117 -19.17 11.46 4.25
C THR A 117 -19.93 10.88 3.06
N GLY A 118 -19.57 9.65 2.69
CA GLY A 118 -20.22 8.93 1.62
C GLY A 118 -19.72 9.25 0.21
N ASP A 119 -18.85 10.24 0.05
CA ASP A 119 -18.29 10.57 -1.27
C ASP A 119 -17.32 9.48 -1.76
N ALA A 120 -17.28 9.29 -3.07
CA ALA A 120 -16.26 8.51 -3.73
C ALA A 120 -15.41 9.45 -4.56
N ALA A 121 -14.11 9.22 -4.61
CA ALA A 121 -13.22 10.17 -5.26
C ALA A 121 -11.94 9.55 -5.80
N LEU A 122 -11.37 10.21 -6.82
CA LEU A 122 -10.01 9.98 -7.25
C LEU A 122 -9.12 11.03 -6.58
N VAL A 123 -8.08 10.58 -5.92
CA VAL A 123 -7.19 11.44 -5.14
C VAL A 123 -5.74 11.08 -5.43
N ARG A 124 -4.90 12.10 -5.55
CA ARG A 124 -3.44 11.92 -5.64
C ARG A 124 -2.86 11.94 -4.24
N PHE A 125 -2.10 10.90 -3.91
CA PHE A 125 -1.52 10.69 -2.59
C PHE A 125 0.01 10.67 -2.64
N ALA A 126 0.64 11.16 -1.58
CA ALA A 126 2.08 11.06 -1.39
C ALA A 126 2.38 10.43 -0.03
N PRO A 127 3.01 9.25 0.02
CA PRO A 127 3.37 8.65 1.29
C PRO A 127 4.49 9.44 1.98
N THR A 128 4.49 9.44 3.30
CA THR A 128 5.55 10.11 4.07
C THR A 128 6.80 9.25 4.19
N LYS A 129 6.68 7.96 3.91
CA LYS A 129 7.77 6.98 3.90
C LYS A 129 7.56 6.06 2.71
N PRO A 130 8.62 5.39 2.22
CA PRO A 130 8.44 4.40 1.15
C PRO A 130 7.39 3.35 1.55
N MET A 131 6.48 3.05 0.64
CA MET A 131 5.38 2.12 0.89
C MET A 131 5.20 1.21 -0.32
N ALA A 132 5.18 -0.10 -0.10
CA ALA A 132 4.92 -1.06 -1.15
C ALA A 132 3.42 -1.05 -1.47
N ILE A 133 3.08 -0.82 -2.71
CA ILE A 133 1.71 -0.85 -3.21
C ILE A 133 1.75 -1.10 -4.71
N GLU A 134 0.76 -1.83 -5.21
CA GLU A 134 0.64 -2.18 -6.62
C GLU A 134 -0.60 -1.56 -7.23
N GLN A 135 -0.60 -1.41 -8.55
CA GLN A 135 -1.79 -0.95 -9.26
C GLN A 135 -2.84 -2.06 -9.33
N MET A 136 -4.11 -1.68 -9.31
CA MET A 136 -5.23 -2.62 -9.34
C MET A 136 -5.21 -3.55 -10.55
N ASP A 137 -4.79 -3.04 -11.70
CA ASP A 137 -4.73 -3.82 -12.94
C ASP A 137 -3.58 -4.83 -12.96
N ALA A 138 -2.57 -4.66 -12.09
CA ALA A 138 -1.44 -5.57 -12.01
C ALA A 138 -1.60 -6.60 -10.87
N PHE A 139 -1.85 -6.12 -9.65
CA PHE A 139 -2.01 -6.96 -8.46
C PHE A 139 -3.13 -6.43 -7.57
N PRO A 140 -4.38 -6.86 -7.82
CA PRO A 140 -5.51 -6.34 -7.04
C PRO A 140 -5.38 -6.49 -5.53
N GLU A 141 -4.81 -7.59 -5.05
CA GLU A 141 -4.65 -7.85 -3.61
C GLU A 141 -3.68 -6.88 -2.94
N LEU A 142 -2.68 -6.38 -3.68
CA LEU A 142 -1.69 -5.44 -3.16
C LEU A 142 -2.04 -3.99 -3.48
N SER A 143 -3.15 -3.75 -4.19
CA SER A 143 -3.62 -2.40 -4.52
C SER A 143 -4.58 -1.84 -3.49
N ARG A 144 -5.16 -2.68 -2.65
CA ARG A 144 -6.19 -2.28 -1.68
C ARG A 144 -5.57 -1.65 -0.45
N PHE A 145 -6.22 -0.62 0.05
CA PHE A 145 -5.81 0.03 1.28
C PHE A 145 -7.03 0.52 2.04
N ALA A 146 -6.87 0.67 3.35
CA ALA A 146 -7.83 1.33 4.22
C ALA A 146 -7.17 2.57 4.82
N ILE A 147 -7.93 3.63 4.98
CA ILE A 147 -7.46 4.87 5.58
C ILE A 147 -8.06 4.95 6.97
N ARG A 148 -7.21 5.08 7.98
CA ARG A 148 -7.63 5.15 9.38
C ARG A 148 -7.15 6.43 10.02
N ASP A 149 -8.00 7.00 10.85
CA ASP A 149 -7.70 8.19 11.60
C ASP A 149 -8.52 8.18 12.90
N MET A 150 -7.89 8.59 14.00
CA MET A 150 -8.52 8.66 15.32
C MET A 150 -9.23 7.37 15.74
N GLY A 151 -8.60 6.22 15.42
CA GLY A 151 -9.13 4.90 15.80
C GLY A 151 -10.27 4.38 14.94
N LYS A 152 -10.61 5.07 13.85
CA LYS A 152 -11.71 4.68 12.96
C LYS A 152 -11.23 4.53 11.53
N THR A 153 -11.89 3.66 10.77
CA THR A 153 -11.69 3.58 9.33
C THR A 153 -12.51 4.69 8.67
N VAL A 154 -11.83 5.65 8.04
CA VAL A 154 -12.48 6.79 7.40
C VAL A 154 -12.71 6.58 5.91
N ALA A 155 -11.94 5.72 5.28
CA ALA A 155 -12.09 5.42 3.86
C ALA A 155 -11.44 4.09 3.51
N ALA A 156 -11.83 3.53 2.37
CA ALA A 156 -11.18 2.37 1.78
C ALA A 156 -11.06 2.62 0.28
N GLY A 157 -10.05 2.04 -0.33
CA GLY A 157 -9.85 2.24 -1.75
C GLY A 157 -8.82 1.33 -2.37
N VAL A 158 -8.53 1.61 -3.63
CA VAL A 158 -7.56 0.85 -4.42
C VAL A 158 -6.63 1.83 -5.14
N CYS A 159 -5.39 1.40 -5.33
CA CYS A 159 -4.42 2.16 -6.11
C CYS A 159 -4.70 1.96 -7.60
N MET A 160 -4.97 3.04 -8.31
CA MET A 160 -5.28 2.99 -9.73
C MET A 160 -4.05 3.24 -10.60
N LYS A 161 -3.15 4.11 -10.16
CA LYS A 161 -1.97 4.49 -10.92
C LYS A 161 -0.84 4.92 -10.00
N ILE A 162 0.37 4.44 -10.28
CA ILE A 162 1.58 4.86 -9.57
C ILE A 162 2.36 5.81 -10.46
N GLU A 163 2.70 6.99 -9.91
CA GLU A 163 3.41 8.04 -10.63
C GLU A 163 4.86 8.09 -10.12
N LYS A 164 5.74 7.35 -10.76
CA LYS A 164 7.16 7.29 -10.41
C LYS A 164 7.92 8.48 -10.99
N LYS A 165 8.94 8.90 -10.28
CA LYS A 165 9.89 9.87 -10.79
C LYS A 165 11.01 9.21 -11.58
#